data_c2344a74ff147b4ab5930f3b38f4ea72
#
_entry.id   c2344a74ff147b4ab5930f3b38f4ea72
#
_cell.length_a   1.000
_cell.length_b   1.000
_cell.length_c   1.000
_cell.angle_alpha   90.00
_cell.angle_beta   90.00
_cell.angle_gamma   90.00
#
_symmetry.space_group_name_H-M   'P 1'
#
loop_
_entity.id
_entity.type
_entity.pdbx_description
1 polymer ?
#
loop_
_entity_poly.entity_id
_entity_poly.type
_entity_poly.pdbx_seq_one_letter_code
_entity_poly.pdbx_strand_id
1 'polypeptide(L)' 'MNVIVVGGGKVGRKLVEDFNYEGDDVVLIDIKSKICDRIQDDYDVRCVCGSGTDLETLREAEANKADIFLSLIHI' A
#
# COMPACT_ATOMS: atom_id res chain seq x y z
N MET A 1 8.24 -11.34 -2.16
CA MET A 1 7.46 -10.82 -3.29
C MET A 1 7.13 -9.35 -3.01
N ASN A 2 7.14 -8.51 -4.01
CA ASN A 2 6.81 -7.09 -3.86
C ASN A 2 5.34 -6.87 -4.16
N VAL A 3 4.60 -6.36 -3.17
CA VAL A 3 3.15 -6.17 -3.26
C VAL A 3 2.81 -4.71 -3.05
N ILE A 4 2.00 -4.15 -3.95
CA ILE A 4 1.45 -2.81 -3.79
C ILE A 4 -0.06 -2.92 -3.60
N VAL A 5 -0.56 -2.28 -2.55
CA VAL A 5 -1.98 -2.18 -2.25
C VAL A 5 -2.40 -0.72 -2.31
N VAL A 6 -3.38 -0.40 -3.12
CA VAL A 6 -3.92 0.95 -3.23
C VAL A 6 -5.26 1.01 -2.50
N GLY A 7 -5.33 1.81 -1.46
CA GLY A 7 -6.51 1.96 -0.62
C GLY A 7 -6.38 1.21 0.70
N GLY A 8 -6.32 1.98 1.80
CA GLY A 8 -6.06 1.46 3.14
C GLY A 8 -7.27 1.30 4.05
N GLY A 9 -8.48 1.16 3.50
CA GLY A 9 -9.68 0.88 4.28
C GLY A 9 -9.60 -0.52 4.91
N LYS A 10 -10.72 -1.01 5.44
CA LYS A 10 -10.74 -2.30 6.15
C LYS A 10 -10.15 -3.45 5.34
N VAL A 11 -10.52 -3.55 4.06
CA VAL A 11 -10.02 -4.62 3.19
C VAL A 11 -8.53 -4.44 2.90
N GLY A 12 -8.11 -3.21 2.60
CA GLY A 12 -6.71 -2.91 2.34
C GLY A 12 -5.83 -3.20 3.54
N ARG A 13 -6.27 -2.82 4.73
CA ARG A 13 -5.55 -3.11 5.97
C ARG A 13 -5.39 -4.62 6.19
N LYS A 14 -6.45 -5.39 5.94
CA LYS A 14 -6.40 -6.84 6.08
C LYS A 14 -5.41 -7.47 5.10
N LEU A 15 -5.41 -7.01 3.86
CA LEU A 15 -4.46 -7.48 2.85
C LEU A 15 -3.02 -7.15 3.23
N VAL A 16 -2.77 -5.92 3.69
CA VAL A 16 -1.43 -5.51 4.16
C VAL A 16 -0.97 -6.42 5.30
N GLU A 17 -1.84 -6.67 6.27
CA GLU A 17 -1.56 -7.56 7.40
C GLU A 17 -1.19 -8.97 6.93
N ASP A 18 -2.00 -9.54 6.03
CA ASP A 18 -1.79 -10.90 5.54
C ASP A 18 -0.48 -11.03 4.76
N PHE A 19 -0.19 -10.10 3.85
CA PHE A 19 1.06 -10.11 3.09
C PHE A 19 2.28 -9.87 4.00
N ASN A 20 2.16 -8.96 4.95
CA ASN A 20 3.22 -8.69 5.91
C ASN A 20 3.55 -9.93 6.75
N TYR A 21 2.50 -10.64 7.17
CA TYR A 21 2.67 -11.88 7.93
C TYR A 21 3.41 -12.96 7.12
N GLU A 22 3.16 -13.02 5.81
CA GLU A 22 3.82 -13.97 4.91
C GLU A 22 5.27 -13.56 4.59
N GLY A 23 5.72 -12.41 5.05
CA GLY A 23 7.08 -11.94 4.83
C GLY A 23 7.27 -11.20 3.50
N ASP A 24 6.20 -10.80 2.84
CA ASP A 24 6.28 -10.03 1.60
C ASP A 24 6.63 -8.57 1.86
N ASP A 25 7.28 -7.94 0.89
CA ASP A 25 7.53 -6.50 0.92
C ASP A 25 6.28 -5.77 0.46
N VAL A 26 5.63 -5.07 1.38
CA VAL A 26 4.35 -4.42 1.11
C VAL A 26 4.50 -2.90 1.09
N VAL A 27 3.93 -2.27 0.08
CA VAL A 27 3.75 -0.82 0.03
C VAL A 27 2.26 -0.53 -0.08
N LEU A 28 1.74 0.26 0.85
CA LEU A 28 0.38 0.75 0.79
C LEU A 28 0.40 2.17 0.21
N ILE A 29 -0.50 2.44 -0.72
CA ILE A 29 -0.74 3.78 -1.25
C ILE A 29 -2.11 4.24 -0.77
N ASP A 30 -2.19 5.38 -0.11
CA ASP A 30 -3.45 5.97 0.32
C ASP A 30 -3.34 7.50 0.30
N ILE A 31 -4.43 8.17 -0.02
CA ILE A 31 -4.46 9.64 -0.04
C ILE A 31 -4.57 10.23 1.37
N LYS A 32 -4.97 9.44 2.34
CA LYS A 32 -5.16 9.90 3.72
C LYS A 32 -3.92 9.65 4.56
N SER A 33 -3.26 10.72 4.98
CA SER A 33 -2.05 10.63 5.80
C SER A 33 -2.27 9.88 7.11
N LYS A 34 -3.45 10.02 7.72
CA LYS A 34 -3.78 9.32 8.96
C LYS A 34 -3.78 7.80 8.80
N ILE A 35 -4.23 7.31 7.65
CA ILE A 35 -4.21 5.87 7.37
C ILE A 35 -2.77 5.40 7.18
N CYS A 36 -1.96 6.16 6.45
CA CYS A 36 -0.54 5.88 6.28
C CYS A 36 0.17 5.79 7.63
N ASP A 37 -0.06 6.77 8.51
CA ASP A 37 0.57 6.81 9.82
C ASP A 37 0.19 5.59 10.66
N ARG A 38 -1.09 5.23 10.68
CA ARG A 38 -1.55 4.06 11.43
C ARG A 38 -0.96 2.76 10.94
N ILE A 39 -0.92 2.58 9.62
CA ILE A 39 -0.39 1.35 9.04
C ILE A 39 1.10 1.22 9.37
N GLN A 40 1.85 2.29 9.25
CA GLN A 40 3.29 2.28 9.55
C GLN A 40 3.58 2.08 11.04
N ASP A 41 2.67 2.54 11.92
CA ASP A 41 2.80 2.31 13.36
C ASP A 41 2.48 0.86 13.74
N ASP A 42 1.49 0.26 13.09
CA ASP A 42 1.00 -1.08 13.44
C ASP A 42 1.77 -2.20 12.76
N TYR A 43 2.33 -1.96 11.58
CA TYR A 43 3.00 -2.98 10.77
C TYR A 43 4.34 -2.47 10.24
N ASP A 44 5.24 -3.41 9.98
CA ASP A 44 6.53 -3.11 9.34
C ASP A 44 6.34 -3.06 7.82
N VAL A 45 5.59 -2.06 7.36
CA VAL A 45 5.31 -1.85 5.95
C VAL A 45 5.52 -0.38 5.60
N ARG A 46 5.79 -0.12 4.32
CA ARG A 46 5.94 1.24 3.82
C ARG A 46 4.60 1.76 3.32
N CYS A 47 4.31 3.02 3.60
CA CYS A 47 3.12 3.67 3.06
C CYS A 47 3.52 4.95 2.33
N VAL A 48 2.98 5.10 1.11
CA VAL A 48 3.15 6.32 0.32
C VAL A 48 1.83 7.07 0.33
N CYS A 49 1.83 8.30 0.84
CA CYS A 49 0.64 9.14 0.87
C CYS A 49 0.49 9.85 -0.47
N GLY A 50 -0.55 9.50 -1.21
CA GLY A 50 -0.83 10.08 -2.50
C GLY A 50 -1.91 9.31 -3.24
N SER A 51 -2.18 9.74 -4.47
CA SER A 51 -3.18 9.08 -5.32
C SER A 51 -2.55 7.90 -6.08
N GLY A 52 -3.24 6.77 -6.09
CA GLY A 52 -2.83 5.62 -6.88
C GLY A 52 -2.88 5.85 -8.40
N THR A 53 -3.42 6.98 -8.84
CA THR A 53 -3.42 7.38 -10.26
C THR A 53 -2.31 8.39 -10.59
N ASP A 54 -1.58 8.87 -9.58
CA ASP A 54 -0.51 9.84 -9.75
C ASP A 54 0.80 9.11 -10.06
N LEU A 55 1.42 9.48 -11.17
CA LEU A 55 2.67 8.86 -11.63
C LEU A 55 3.81 9.01 -10.60
N GLU A 56 3.92 10.16 -9.95
CA GLU A 56 4.94 10.36 -8.93
C GLU A 56 4.73 9.46 -7.71
N THR A 57 3.48 9.31 -7.27
CA THR A 57 3.13 8.40 -6.18
C THR A 57 3.51 6.97 -6.53
N LEU A 58 3.20 6.54 -7.76
CA LEU A 58 3.54 5.21 -8.23
C LEU A 58 5.06 4.99 -8.32
N ARG A 59 5.80 6.01 -8.71
CA ARG A 59 7.27 5.96 -8.73
C ARG A 59 7.85 5.83 -7.33
N GLU A 60 7.35 6.60 -6.37
CA GLU A 60 7.78 6.49 -4.97
C GLU A 60 7.51 5.10 -4.40
N ALA A 61 6.39 4.51 -4.77
CA ALA A 61 6.02 3.16 -4.34
C ALA A 61 6.79 2.08 -5.10
N GLU A 62 7.59 2.45 -6.10
CA GLU A 62 8.34 1.52 -6.94
C GLU A 62 7.43 0.52 -7.66
N ALA A 63 6.34 1.04 -8.24
CA ALA A 63 5.31 0.23 -8.90
C ALA A 63 5.87 -0.66 -10.00
N ASN A 64 6.95 -0.23 -10.66
CA ASN A 64 7.62 -1.01 -11.70
C ASN A 64 8.28 -2.29 -11.18
N LYS A 65 8.47 -2.40 -9.86
CA LYS A 65 9.06 -3.59 -9.23
C LYS A 65 8.02 -4.49 -8.57
N ALA A 66 6.75 -4.12 -8.65
CA ALA A 66 5.69 -4.89 -8.01
C ALA A 66 5.43 -6.20 -8.74
N ASP A 67 5.35 -7.28 -7.98
CA ASP A 67 4.90 -8.58 -8.48
C ASP A 67 3.38 -8.64 -8.48
N ILE A 68 2.75 -8.00 -7.48
CA ILE A 68 1.29 -7.91 -7.35
C ILE A 68 0.91 -6.45 -7.11
N PHE A 69 -0.08 -5.99 -7.82
CA PHE A 69 -0.65 -4.65 -7.67
C PHE A 69 -2.17 -4.78 -7.49
N LEU A 70 -2.64 -4.44 -6.31
CA LEU A 70 -4.07 -4.54 -5.96
C LEU A 70 -4.63 -3.14 -5.72
N SER A 71 -5.67 -2.79 -6.46
CA SER A 71 -6.35 -1.52 -6.28
C SER A 71 -7.76 -1.75 -5.71
N LEU A 72 -8.04 -1.11 -4.58
CA LEU A 72 -9.31 -1.21 -3.86
C LEU A 72 -10.11 0.09 -3.94
N ILE A 73 -9.69 1.01 -4.77
CA ILE A 73 -10.44 2.24 -5.00
C ILE A 73 -11.53 2.03 -6.04
N HIS A 74 -12.71 2.56 -5.75
CA HIS A 74 -13.80 2.61 -6.72
C HIS A 74 -13.53 3.73 -7.73
N ILE A 75 -13.58 3.38 -8.97
CA ILE A 75 -13.44 4.34 -10.07
C ILE A 75 -14.81 4.66 -10.61
#